data_9ba3e48da64ec3583ae1d3aebe772747
#
_entry.id   9ba3e48da64ec3583ae1d3aebe772747
#
_cell.length_a   1.000
_cell.length_b   1.000
_cell.length_c   1.000
_cell.angle_alpha   90.00
_cell.angle_beta   90.00
_cell.angle_gamma   90.00
#
_symmetry.space_group_name_H-M   'P 1'
#
loop_
_entity.id
_entity.type
_entity.pdbx_description
1 polymer ?
#
loop_
_entity_poly.entity_id
_entity_poly.type
_entity_poly.pdbx_seq_one_letter_code
_entity_poly.pdbx_strand_id
1 'polypeptide(L)'
;MDIVVQRLPQTLWVVGMSYVGGVLIALPIGIYSAYRQYSVFDQVGTFVSMVGYSVPPFFSGVLVIVIFSVQLGWFPSISDTTHRVVDWDTFVIQLKQMVMPVMVLALQTTAQISRFMRASMLDNLNQDFVRTARAKGLSEWSVVMVHVLRNSLIPVVTVIALGVPAIFGGAIITEQVF
;
A
#
# COMPACT_ATOMS: atom_id res chain seq x y z
N MET A 1 -23.79 -21.06 -0.03
CA MET A 1 -22.39 -21.16 -0.48
C MET A 1 -22.14 -20.48 -1.82
N ASP A 2 -23.12 -20.46 -2.71
CA ASP A 2 -22.97 -19.96 -4.08
C ASP A 2 -22.66 -18.45 -4.17
N ILE A 3 -23.19 -17.62 -3.28
CA ILE A 3 -22.94 -16.16 -3.27
C ILE A 3 -21.48 -15.85 -2.94
N VAL A 4 -20.87 -16.57 -2.02
CA VAL A 4 -19.46 -16.36 -1.64
C VAL A 4 -18.54 -16.73 -2.80
N VAL A 5 -18.80 -17.86 -3.46
CA VAL A 5 -17.99 -18.31 -4.61
C VAL A 5 -18.11 -17.35 -5.80
N GLN A 6 -19.27 -16.74 -6.00
CA GLN A 6 -19.49 -15.77 -7.08
C GLN A 6 -18.78 -14.44 -6.85
N ARG A 7 -18.69 -13.97 -5.59
CA ARG A 7 -18.07 -12.68 -5.26
C ARG A 7 -16.57 -12.76 -4.96
N LEU A 8 -16.09 -13.94 -4.59
CA LEU A 8 -14.70 -14.16 -4.20
C LEU A 8 -13.66 -13.71 -5.27
N PRO A 9 -13.86 -13.95 -6.58
CA PRO A 9 -12.91 -13.46 -7.59
C PRO A 9 -12.80 -11.94 -7.62
N GLN A 10 -13.90 -11.21 -7.49
CA GLN A 10 -13.91 -9.74 -7.51
C GLN A 10 -13.23 -9.18 -6.26
N THR A 11 -13.54 -9.73 -5.09
CA THR A 11 -12.85 -9.38 -3.82
C THR A 11 -11.35 -9.60 -3.93
N LEU A 12 -10.93 -10.76 -4.43
CA LEU A 12 -9.50 -11.05 -4.60
C LEU A 12 -8.80 -10.07 -5.55
N TRP A 13 -9.47 -9.64 -6.63
CA TRP A 13 -8.94 -8.64 -7.52
C TRP A 13 -8.76 -7.28 -6.81
N VAL A 14 -9.81 -6.77 -6.17
CA VAL A 14 -9.76 -5.44 -5.49
C VAL A 14 -8.74 -5.46 -4.36
N VAL A 15 -8.84 -6.42 -3.43
CA VAL A 15 -7.97 -6.48 -2.26
C VAL A 15 -6.54 -6.85 -2.66
N GLY A 16 -6.38 -7.80 -3.59
CA GLY A 16 -5.08 -8.20 -4.11
C GLY A 16 -4.34 -7.06 -4.82
N MET A 17 -5.03 -6.34 -5.73
CA MET A 17 -4.44 -5.19 -6.41
C MET A 17 -4.09 -4.05 -5.44
N SER A 18 -4.96 -3.78 -4.46
CA SER A 18 -4.69 -2.76 -3.44
C SER A 18 -3.49 -3.14 -2.57
N TYR A 19 -3.37 -4.40 -2.21
CA TYR A 19 -2.26 -4.89 -1.41
C TYR A 19 -0.94 -4.80 -2.17
N VAL A 20 -0.88 -5.33 -3.39
CA VAL A 20 0.32 -5.26 -4.23
C VAL A 20 0.69 -3.80 -4.54
N GLY A 21 -0.29 -2.98 -4.95
CA GLY A 21 -0.06 -1.56 -5.21
C GLY A 21 0.43 -0.82 -3.98
N GLY A 22 -0.19 -1.06 -2.82
CA GLY A 22 0.21 -0.48 -1.55
C GLY A 22 1.65 -0.85 -1.16
N VAL A 23 2.05 -2.11 -1.31
CA VAL A 23 3.42 -2.57 -1.04
C VAL A 23 4.42 -1.92 -2.01
N LEU A 24 4.11 -1.89 -3.32
CA LEU A 24 5.00 -1.30 -4.32
C LEU A 24 5.24 0.20 -4.10
N ILE A 25 4.25 0.93 -3.59
CA ILE A 25 4.37 2.34 -3.25
C ILE A 25 5.07 2.51 -1.88
N ALA A 26 4.77 1.65 -0.92
CA ALA A 26 5.30 1.75 0.44
C ALA A 26 6.81 1.57 0.52
N LEU A 27 7.38 0.60 -0.22
CA LEU A 27 8.80 0.29 -0.17
C LEU A 27 9.68 1.48 -0.56
N PRO A 28 9.51 2.11 -1.73
CA PRO A 28 10.29 3.30 -2.10
C PRO A 28 10.14 4.46 -1.11
N ILE A 29 8.92 4.71 -0.61
CA ILE A 29 8.65 5.75 0.38
C ILE A 29 9.44 5.48 1.66
N GLY A 30 9.36 4.27 2.21
CA GLY A 30 10.05 3.90 3.43
C GLY A 30 11.57 3.93 3.30
N ILE A 31 12.11 3.43 2.18
CA ILE A 31 13.54 3.45 1.87
C ILE A 31 14.05 4.90 1.78
N TYR A 32 13.37 5.75 1.01
CA TYR A 32 13.79 7.13 0.81
C TYR A 32 13.66 7.95 2.11
N SER A 33 12.58 7.76 2.89
CA SER A 33 12.42 8.37 4.21
C SER A 33 13.56 8.02 5.16
N ALA A 34 14.01 6.78 5.19
CA ALA A 34 15.13 6.36 6.02
C ALA A 34 16.47 6.91 5.51
N TYR A 35 16.69 6.92 4.19
CA TYR A 35 17.91 7.45 3.58
C TYR A 35 18.07 8.95 3.80
N ARG A 36 16.97 9.71 3.70
CA ARG A 36 16.93 11.16 3.95
C ARG A 36 16.21 11.48 5.27
N GLN A 37 16.67 10.86 6.34
CA GLN A 37 16.14 11.06 7.68
C GLN A 37 16.06 12.56 8.05
N TYR A 38 14.96 12.93 8.71
CA TYR A 38 14.64 14.32 9.12
C TYR A 38 14.44 15.32 7.97
N SER A 39 14.44 14.88 6.72
CA SER A 39 14.06 15.72 5.59
C SER A 39 12.58 16.10 5.64
N VAL A 40 12.18 17.12 4.89
CA VAL A 40 10.75 17.48 4.72
C VAL A 40 9.94 16.29 4.20
N PHE A 41 10.50 15.52 3.26
CA PHE A 41 9.85 14.31 2.74
C PHE A 41 9.61 13.27 3.85
N ASP A 42 10.59 13.03 4.70
CA ASP A 42 10.48 12.09 5.81
C ASP A 42 9.42 12.53 6.84
N GLN A 43 9.41 13.81 7.19
CA GLN A 43 8.45 14.35 8.15
C GLN A 43 7.01 14.32 7.59
N VAL A 44 6.82 14.79 6.34
CA VAL A 44 5.52 14.76 5.67
C VAL A 44 5.06 13.33 5.43
N GLY A 45 5.93 12.45 4.94
CA GLY A 45 5.63 11.04 4.71
C GLY A 45 5.23 10.31 6.00
N THR A 46 5.93 10.57 7.09
CA THR A 46 5.59 10.01 8.41
C THR A 46 4.24 10.55 8.90
N PHE A 47 4.00 11.85 8.79
CA PHE A 47 2.72 12.46 9.19
C PHE A 47 1.55 11.89 8.37
N VAL A 48 1.67 11.85 7.03
CA VAL A 48 0.64 11.30 6.14
C VAL A 48 0.38 9.82 6.44
N SER A 49 1.44 9.04 6.70
CA SER A 49 1.30 7.64 7.08
C SER A 49 0.60 7.47 8.43
N MET A 50 0.86 8.33 9.41
CA MET A 50 0.17 8.30 10.70
C MET A 50 -1.31 8.61 10.54
N VAL A 51 -1.65 9.67 9.78
CA VAL A 51 -3.04 10.04 9.50
C VAL A 51 -3.74 8.91 8.72
N GLY A 52 -3.11 8.42 7.64
CA GLY A 52 -3.68 7.36 6.80
C GLY A 52 -3.95 6.06 7.56
N TYR A 53 -3.11 5.71 8.54
CA TYR A 53 -3.32 4.54 9.38
C TYR A 53 -4.37 4.76 10.49
N SER A 54 -4.50 6.00 11.00
CA SER A 54 -5.42 6.33 12.10
C SER A 54 -6.86 6.50 11.63
N VAL A 55 -7.06 6.86 10.35
CA VAL A 55 -8.40 7.06 9.79
C VAL A 55 -9.02 5.71 9.42
N PRO A 56 -10.22 5.38 9.94
CA PRO A 56 -10.89 4.13 9.58
C PRO A 56 -11.17 4.03 8.07
N PRO A 57 -11.07 2.82 7.46
CA PRO A 57 -11.25 2.63 6.02
C PRO A 57 -12.59 3.14 5.48
N PHE A 58 -13.67 2.93 6.23
CA PHE A 58 -15.01 3.38 5.82
C PHE A 58 -15.10 4.90 5.71
N PHE A 59 -14.45 5.62 6.63
CA PHE A 59 -14.43 7.08 6.59
C PHE A 59 -13.63 7.59 5.40
N SER A 60 -12.45 7.01 5.14
CA SER A 60 -11.65 7.30 3.95
C SER A 60 -12.42 6.97 2.67
N GLY A 61 -13.18 5.86 2.67
CA GLY A 61 -14.03 5.47 1.54
C GLY A 61 -15.09 6.51 1.23
N VAL A 62 -15.84 6.96 2.24
CA VAL A 62 -16.85 8.01 2.06
C VAL A 62 -16.24 9.32 1.58
N LEU A 63 -15.10 9.74 2.12
CA LEU A 63 -14.40 10.94 1.64
C LEU A 63 -13.98 10.84 0.18
N VAL A 64 -13.43 9.69 -0.23
CA VAL A 64 -13.02 9.44 -1.62
C VAL A 64 -14.24 9.49 -2.55
N ILE A 65 -15.38 8.89 -2.17
CA ILE A 65 -16.62 8.96 -2.95
C ILE A 65 -17.08 10.40 -3.09
N VAL A 66 -17.17 11.15 -1.99
CA VAL A 66 -17.63 12.55 -2.02
C VAL A 66 -16.75 13.40 -2.94
N ILE A 67 -15.43 13.25 -2.86
CA ILE A 67 -14.50 14.07 -3.66
C ILE A 67 -14.51 13.62 -5.13
N PHE A 68 -14.25 12.34 -5.39
CA PHE A 68 -13.97 11.87 -6.74
C PHE A 68 -15.21 11.48 -7.54
N SER A 69 -16.28 11.06 -6.87
CA SER A 69 -17.52 10.71 -7.55
C SER A 69 -18.53 11.86 -7.57
N VAL A 70 -18.83 12.45 -6.39
CA VAL A 70 -19.90 13.47 -6.30
C VAL A 70 -19.42 14.84 -6.79
N GLN A 71 -18.23 15.31 -6.36
CA GLN A 71 -17.76 16.65 -6.73
C GLN A 71 -17.08 16.68 -8.09
N LEU A 72 -16.20 15.71 -8.36
CA LEU A 72 -15.41 15.69 -9.60
C LEU A 72 -16.07 14.85 -10.72
N GLY A 73 -16.95 13.91 -10.39
CA GLY A 73 -17.62 13.06 -11.38
C GLY A 73 -16.68 12.13 -12.16
N TRP A 74 -15.49 11.82 -11.60
CA TRP A 74 -14.47 11.03 -12.30
C TRP A 74 -14.73 9.53 -12.26
N PHE A 75 -15.29 9.04 -11.16
CA PHE A 75 -15.53 7.62 -10.93
C PHE A 75 -16.96 7.35 -10.46
N PRO A 76 -17.54 6.18 -10.76
CA PRO A 76 -18.87 5.81 -10.29
C PRO A 76 -18.89 5.60 -8.77
N SER A 77 -19.96 6.03 -8.10
CA SER A 77 -20.10 5.94 -6.63
C SER A 77 -20.29 4.51 -6.14
N ILE A 78 -20.85 3.64 -6.97
CA ILE A 78 -21.22 2.25 -6.63
C ILE A 78 -20.69 1.33 -7.73
N SER A 79 -20.11 0.22 -7.33
CA SER A 79 -19.65 -0.80 -8.26
C SER A 79 -20.82 -1.65 -8.75
N ASP A 80 -20.94 -1.82 -10.07
CA ASP A 80 -21.92 -2.74 -10.66
C ASP A 80 -21.41 -4.18 -10.56
N THR A 81 -21.96 -4.93 -9.62
CA THR A 81 -21.60 -6.33 -9.37
C THR A 81 -22.10 -7.31 -10.45
N THR A 82 -22.97 -6.85 -11.35
CA THR A 82 -23.51 -7.65 -12.46
C THR A 82 -22.68 -7.48 -13.74
N HIS A 83 -21.77 -6.50 -13.74
CA HIS A 83 -20.92 -6.19 -14.88
C HIS A 83 -19.99 -7.38 -15.22
N ARG A 84 -20.04 -7.80 -16.48
CA ARG A 84 -19.17 -8.86 -17.01
C ARG A 84 -18.21 -8.27 -18.03
N VAL A 85 -16.94 -8.58 -17.87
CA VAL A 85 -15.91 -8.19 -18.84
C VAL A 85 -15.99 -9.13 -20.03
N VAL A 86 -16.39 -8.59 -21.17
CA VAL A 86 -16.46 -9.32 -22.45
C VAL A 86 -15.51 -8.67 -23.47
N ASP A 87 -15.41 -7.32 -23.47
CA ASP A 87 -14.65 -6.52 -24.39
C ASP A 87 -13.71 -5.55 -23.66
N TRP A 88 -12.82 -4.88 -24.43
CA TRP A 88 -11.91 -3.87 -23.89
C TRP A 88 -12.63 -2.72 -23.20
N ASP A 89 -13.75 -2.27 -23.73
CA ASP A 89 -14.54 -1.17 -23.15
C ASP A 89 -15.14 -1.57 -21.80
N THR A 90 -15.66 -2.78 -21.69
CA THR A 90 -16.17 -3.34 -20.43
C THR A 90 -15.06 -3.54 -19.40
N PHE A 91 -13.86 -3.88 -19.84
CA PHE A 91 -12.68 -3.97 -18.95
C PHE A 91 -12.28 -2.59 -18.39
N VAL A 92 -12.28 -1.54 -19.22
CA VAL A 92 -12.00 -0.17 -18.77
C VAL A 92 -13.05 0.33 -17.76
N ILE A 93 -14.32 0.00 -17.97
CA ILE A 93 -15.39 0.32 -17.01
C ILE A 93 -15.14 -0.39 -15.68
N GLN A 94 -14.80 -1.67 -15.70
CA GLN A 94 -14.43 -2.44 -14.50
C GLN A 94 -13.25 -1.79 -13.75
N LEU A 95 -12.20 -1.40 -14.45
CA LEU A 95 -11.06 -0.72 -13.84
C LEU A 95 -11.48 0.58 -13.16
N LYS A 96 -12.31 1.40 -13.80
CA LYS A 96 -12.80 2.65 -13.21
C LYS A 96 -13.59 2.43 -11.92
N GLN A 97 -14.40 1.37 -11.86
CA GLN A 97 -15.15 1.01 -10.65
C GLN A 97 -14.24 0.57 -9.50
N MET A 98 -13.10 -0.05 -9.83
CA MET A 98 -12.16 -0.56 -8.83
C MET A 98 -11.20 0.50 -8.27
N VAL A 99 -11.02 1.64 -8.96
CA VAL A 99 -10.02 2.67 -8.58
C VAL A 99 -10.21 3.16 -7.15
N MET A 100 -11.43 3.56 -6.78
CA MET A 100 -11.67 4.14 -5.45
C MET A 100 -11.47 3.14 -4.31
N PRO A 101 -12.07 1.93 -4.31
CA PRO A 101 -11.80 0.94 -3.27
C PRO A 101 -10.31 0.52 -3.22
N VAL A 102 -9.66 0.36 -4.36
CA VAL A 102 -8.22 0.06 -4.43
C VAL A 102 -7.39 1.19 -3.80
N MET A 103 -7.69 2.45 -4.09
CA MET A 103 -6.98 3.60 -3.50
C MET A 103 -7.10 3.63 -1.98
N VAL A 104 -8.29 3.41 -1.43
CA VAL A 104 -8.53 3.43 0.02
C VAL A 104 -7.74 2.32 0.73
N LEU A 105 -7.81 1.10 0.22
CA LEU A 105 -7.11 -0.04 0.80
C LEU A 105 -5.59 0.04 0.61
N ALA A 106 -5.15 0.49 -0.57
CA ALA A 106 -3.72 0.69 -0.86
C ALA A 106 -3.10 1.77 0.03
N LEU A 107 -3.84 2.85 0.33
CA LEU A 107 -3.37 3.91 1.23
C LEU A 107 -3.03 3.35 2.61
N GLN A 108 -3.87 2.50 3.17
CA GLN A 108 -3.63 1.87 4.48
C GLN A 108 -2.42 0.92 4.46
N THR A 109 -2.35 0.06 3.45
CA THR A 109 -1.21 -0.83 3.25
C THR A 109 0.08 -0.02 3.09
N THR A 110 0.05 1.05 2.29
CA THR A 110 1.18 1.96 2.10
C THR A 110 1.61 2.60 3.42
N ALA A 111 0.66 3.12 4.19
CA ALA A 111 0.93 3.76 5.47
C ALA A 111 1.58 2.80 6.47
N GLN A 112 1.12 1.56 6.53
CA GLN A 112 1.66 0.54 7.42
C GLN A 112 3.05 0.08 6.98
N ILE A 113 3.20 -0.38 5.75
CA ILE A 113 4.44 -0.99 5.25
C ILE A 113 5.57 0.04 5.12
N SER A 114 5.28 1.29 4.70
CA SER A 114 6.31 2.34 4.62
C SER A 114 6.93 2.65 5.98
N ARG A 115 6.14 2.67 7.04
CA ARG A 115 6.63 2.86 8.41
C ARG A 115 7.50 1.69 8.86
N PHE A 116 7.07 0.44 8.59
CA PHE A 116 7.88 -0.74 8.89
C PHE A 116 9.21 -0.72 8.13
N MET A 117 9.17 -0.39 6.84
CA MET A 117 10.38 -0.29 6.01
C MET A 117 11.34 0.77 6.56
N ARG A 118 10.81 1.97 6.86
CA ARG A 118 11.59 3.06 7.44
C ARG A 118 12.24 2.65 8.78
N ALA A 119 11.47 2.09 9.70
CA ALA A 119 11.98 1.64 11.01
C ALA A 119 13.08 0.59 10.85
N SER A 120 12.86 -0.44 10.05
CA SER A 120 13.84 -1.48 9.78
C SER A 120 15.13 -0.95 9.15
N MET A 121 15.03 0.02 8.24
CA MET A 121 16.20 0.68 7.66
C MET A 121 16.99 1.47 8.69
N LEU A 122 16.32 2.23 9.58
CA LEU A 122 16.96 3.01 10.61
C LEU A 122 17.68 2.12 11.63
N ASP A 123 17.09 1.00 12.02
CA ASP A 123 17.70 0.02 12.92
C ASP A 123 18.98 -0.57 12.32
N ASN A 124 18.97 -0.87 11.03
CA ASN A 124 20.11 -1.44 10.32
C ASN A 124 21.20 -0.41 10.01
N LEU A 125 20.87 0.87 9.81
CA LEU A 125 21.85 1.93 9.54
C LEU A 125 22.86 2.12 10.68
N ASN A 126 22.51 1.76 11.90
CA ASN A 126 23.34 1.89 13.09
C ASN A 126 24.17 0.64 13.43
N GLN A 127 24.08 -0.42 12.64
CA GLN A 127 24.76 -1.70 12.90
C GLN A 127 26.26 -1.65 12.52
N ASP A 128 27.05 -2.53 13.14
CA ASP A 128 28.50 -2.57 12.96
C ASP A 128 28.94 -2.96 11.54
N PHE A 129 28.14 -3.75 10.84
CA PHE A 129 28.42 -4.08 9.43
C PHE A 129 28.37 -2.85 8.52
N VAL A 130 27.55 -1.84 8.86
CA VAL A 130 27.47 -0.58 8.13
C VAL A 130 28.73 0.26 8.36
N ARG A 131 29.19 0.31 9.63
CA ARG A 131 30.45 0.97 9.97
C ARG A 131 31.62 0.33 9.24
N THR A 132 31.65 -1.01 9.19
CA THR A 132 32.69 -1.77 8.49
C THR A 132 32.65 -1.49 6.98
N ALA A 133 31.46 -1.43 6.37
CA ALA A 133 31.32 -1.12 4.96
C ALA A 133 31.83 0.29 4.61
N ARG A 134 31.52 1.29 5.44
CA ARG A 134 32.03 2.66 5.33
C ARG A 134 33.55 2.72 5.50
N ALA A 135 34.09 2.01 6.49
CA ALA A 135 35.54 1.93 6.73
C ALA A 135 36.32 1.31 5.55
N LYS A 136 35.69 0.42 4.76
CA LYS A 136 36.22 -0.14 3.52
C LYS A 136 36.16 0.83 2.33
N GLY A 137 35.65 2.05 2.52
CA GLY A 137 35.58 3.08 1.47
C GLY A 137 34.43 2.89 0.47
N LEU A 138 33.42 2.09 0.79
CA LEU A 138 32.24 1.96 -0.06
C LEU A 138 31.45 3.25 -0.12
N SER A 139 30.88 3.58 -1.29
CA SER A 139 30.01 4.75 -1.43
C SER A 139 28.76 4.62 -0.58
N GLU A 140 28.25 5.73 -0.05
CA GLU A 140 27.05 5.74 0.81
C GLU A 140 25.84 5.09 0.12
N TRP A 141 25.67 5.30 -1.17
CA TRP A 141 24.65 4.63 -1.97
C TRP A 141 24.78 3.10 -1.92
N SER A 142 25.99 2.58 -2.10
CA SER A 142 26.25 1.13 -2.03
C SER A 142 26.01 0.58 -0.62
N VAL A 143 26.45 1.32 0.40
CA VAL A 143 26.21 0.95 1.81
C VAL A 143 24.70 0.83 2.07
N VAL A 144 23.92 1.81 1.68
CA VAL A 144 22.47 1.84 1.95
C VAL A 144 21.73 0.82 1.10
N MET A 145 21.94 0.81 -0.21
CA MET A 145 21.12 0.01 -1.13
C MET A 145 21.51 -1.47 -1.19
N VAL A 146 22.77 -1.80 -0.88
CA VAL A 146 23.20 -3.21 -0.91
C VAL A 146 23.25 -3.81 0.49
N HIS A 147 23.85 -3.12 1.44
CA HIS A 147 24.07 -3.69 2.77
C HIS A 147 22.89 -3.45 3.73
N VAL A 148 22.42 -2.20 3.84
CA VAL A 148 21.34 -1.86 4.77
C VAL A 148 20.01 -2.41 4.26
N LEU A 149 19.62 -2.09 3.01
CA LEU A 149 18.34 -2.48 2.44
C LEU A 149 18.13 -4.00 2.45
N ARG A 150 19.16 -4.77 2.07
CA ARG A 150 19.07 -6.24 2.05
C ARG A 150 18.70 -6.83 3.41
N ASN A 151 19.33 -6.33 4.48
CA ASN A 151 19.03 -6.80 5.83
C ASN A 151 17.68 -6.28 6.33
N SER A 152 17.32 -5.04 5.97
CA SER A 152 16.07 -4.41 6.36
C SER A 152 14.85 -5.04 5.69
N LEU A 153 15.01 -5.65 4.53
CA LEU A 153 13.91 -6.35 3.84
C LEU A 153 13.46 -7.61 4.57
N ILE A 154 14.32 -8.28 5.36
CA ILE A 154 13.96 -9.54 6.01
C ILE A 154 12.69 -9.41 6.88
N PRO A 155 12.63 -8.54 7.90
CA PRO A 155 11.42 -8.38 8.70
C PRO A 155 10.26 -7.77 7.90
N VAL A 156 10.54 -6.93 6.90
CA VAL A 156 9.51 -6.30 6.07
C VAL A 156 8.81 -7.33 5.18
N VAL A 157 9.57 -8.22 4.53
CA VAL A 157 9.01 -9.34 3.74
C VAL A 157 8.16 -10.25 4.61
N THR A 158 8.56 -10.49 5.86
CA THR A 158 7.76 -11.27 6.81
C THR A 158 6.40 -10.59 7.08
N VAL A 159 6.40 -9.28 7.34
CA VAL A 159 5.15 -8.53 7.54
C VAL A 159 4.28 -8.55 6.29
N ILE A 160 4.87 -8.38 5.10
CA ILE A 160 4.16 -8.49 3.82
C ILE A 160 3.56 -9.90 3.66
N ALA A 161 4.33 -10.96 3.92
CA ALA A 161 3.84 -12.33 3.80
C ALA A 161 2.69 -12.63 4.76
N LEU A 162 2.75 -12.12 5.99
CA LEU A 162 1.68 -12.26 7.00
C LEU A 162 0.41 -11.48 6.63
N GLY A 163 0.51 -10.48 5.77
CA GLY A 163 -0.65 -9.74 5.24
C GLY A 163 -1.39 -10.49 4.11
N VAL A 164 -0.75 -11.44 3.42
CA VAL A 164 -1.37 -12.18 2.30
C VAL A 164 -2.64 -12.95 2.71
N PRO A 165 -2.71 -13.66 3.84
CA PRO A 165 -3.95 -14.32 4.28
C PRO A 165 -5.13 -13.36 4.45
N ALA A 166 -4.88 -12.10 4.82
CA ALA A 166 -5.94 -11.10 4.99
C ALA A 166 -6.64 -10.76 3.65
N ILE A 167 -5.98 -10.97 2.51
CA ILE A 167 -6.56 -10.80 1.17
C ILE A 167 -7.75 -11.75 0.99
N PHE A 168 -7.64 -12.99 1.49
CA PHE A 168 -8.70 -13.99 1.39
C PHE A 168 -9.85 -13.73 2.38
N GLY A 169 -9.58 -12.98 3.47
CA GLY A 169 -10.61 -12.55 4.41
C GLY A 169 -11.52 -11.46 3.86
N GLY A 170 -11.09 -10.80 2.78
CA GLY A 170 -11.80 -9.69 2.16
C GLY A 170 -11.80 -8.41 2.99
N ALA A 171 -12.34 -7.36 2.40
CA ALA A 171 -12.48 -6.06 3.03
C ALA A 171 -13.98 -5.75 3.23
N ILE A 172 -14.65 -6.54 4.06
CA ILE A 172 -16.11 -6.53 4.25
C ILE A 172 -16.65 -5.10 4.43
N ILE A 173 -16.00 -4.30 5.26
CA ILE A 173 -16.43 -2.92 5.52
C ILE A 173 -16.28 -2.05 4.27
N THR A 174 -15.17 -2.16 3.54
CA THR A 174 -14.93 -1.38 2.33
C THR A 174 -15.87 -1.83 1.19
N GLU A 175 -16.13 -3.12 1.08
CA GLU A 175 -17.10 -3.68 0.11
C GLU A 175 -18.55 -3.25 0.37
N GLN A 176 -18.88 -2.83 1.60
CA GLN A 176 -20.19 -2.27 1.91
C GLN A 176 -20.31 -0.78 1.59
N VAL A 177 -19.18 -0.08 1.48
CA VAL A 177 -19.14 1.36 1.15
C VAL A 177 -19.16 1.60 -0.36
N PHE A 178 -18.52 0.72 -1.14
CA PHE A 178 -18.37 0.77 -2.60
C PHE A 178 -19.22 -0.30 -3.30
#